data_606120d16d7cd27445196ddb71642783
#
_entry.id   606120d16d7cd27445196ddb71642783
#
_cell.length_a   1.000
_cell.length_b   1.000
_cell.length_c   1.000
_cell.angle_alpha   90.00
_cell.angle_beta   90.00
_cell.angle_gamma   90.00
#
_symmetry.space_group_name_H-M   'P 1'
#
loop_
_entity.id
_entity.type
_entity.pdbx_description
1 polymer ?
#
loop_
_entity_poly.entity_id
_entity_poly.type
_entity_poly.pdbx_seq_one_letter_code
_entity_poly.pdbx_strand_id
1 'polypeptide(L)'
;MTNILIDSDKKLHNLLSKIEDCKEIGLDTEFIRESTYRPILALIQISLANGEIYLIDPQKIKDISGISNITSDPKIIKIIHSAKQDLEALYSHLGSFPKNVFDTQIAYNFLSEKSNIGYSALVKNICNVDIKEGSWRTDWLKRPLSEEKKEYAANDVRYLIEIKHQLEKSLKIIDRCSWFQEEQNNELKKSNIIIEPDNAWEKINYPLYFDSSDLALLKKLASWREKLSIKYDIPKRWILSDSLLIKVMITNEHKAQEIIENIKQTLTSSEKDVLQKILSSKRKIKNKNLYPKKDIEQRCNEVLSYVSDEFKIDPTIIANKRDMEMFIISNQKARFMKGWRYQIFGKLVQ
;
A
#
# COMPACT_ATOMS: atom_id res chain seq x y z
N MET A 1 11.00 -9.12 27.97
CA MET A 1 11.84 -8.71 26.82
C MET A 1 12.17 -7.24 26.98
N THR A 2 13.37 -6.81 26.70
CA THR A 2 13.81 -5.42 26.97
C THR A 2 13.69 -4.62 25.67
N ASN A 3 12.90 -3.54 25.71
CA ASN A 3 12.78 -2.62 24.59
C ASN A 3 13.93 -1.60 24.67
N ILE A 4 14.76 -1.52 23.65
CA ILE A 4 15.97 -0.70 23.63
C ILE A 4 15.75 0.51 22.73
N LEU A 5 15.76 1.72 23.33
CA LEU A 5 15.65 2.97 22.55
C LEU A 5 17.00 3.33 21.95
N ILE A 6 17.02 3.51 20.63
CA ILE A 6 18.15 3.95 19.84
C ILE A 6 17.94 5.44 19.48
N ASP A 7 18.58 6.32 20.23
CA ASP A 7 18.43 7.77 20.17
C ASP A 7 19.78 8.50 19.95
N SER A 8 20.79 7.79 19.46
CA SER A 8 22.10 8.36 19.14
C SER A 8 22.84 7.51 18.12
N ASP A 9 23.74 8.15 17.36
CA ASP A 9 24.55 7.48 16.33
C ASP A 9 25.37 6.33 16.91
N LYS A 10 25.92 6.48 18.15
CA LYS A 10 26.66 5.40 18.84
C LYS A 10 25.79 4.16 19.09
N LYS A 11 24.56 4.35 19.58
CA LYS A 11 23.64 3.23 19.81
C LYS A 11 23.23 2.59 18.49
N LEU A 12 23.01 3.41 17.44
CA LEU A 12 22.71 2.90 16.11
C LEU A 12 23.86 2.05 15.57
N HIS A 13 25.09 2.51 15.64
CA HIS A 13 26.27 1.74 15.19
C HIS A 13 26.34 0.36 15.86
N ASN A 14 26.12 0.29 17.19
CA ASN A 14 26.08 -0.96 17.92
C ASN A 14 24.94 -1.90 17.48
N LEU A 15 23.79 -1.35 17.12
CA LEU A 15 22.68 -2.12 16.58
C LEU A 15 23.00 -2.68 15.20
N LEU A 16 23.56 -1.84 14.31
CA LEU A 16 23.91 -2.25 12.95
C LEU A 16 24.85 -3.44 12.94
N SER A 17 25.88 -3.44 13.82
CA SER A 17 26.80 -4.58 13.96
C SER A 17 26.12 -5.87 14.41
N LYS A 18 25.01 -5.79 15.17
CA LYS A 18 24.23 -6.98 15.56
C LYS A 18 23.34 -7.51 14.42
N ILE A 19 22.87 -6.61 13.54
CA ILE A 19 21.96 -6.98 12.44
C ILE A 19 22.73 -7.52 11.24
N GLU A 20 23.99 -7.16 11.06
CA GLU A 20 24.80 -7.50 9.88
C GLU A 20 24.79 -9.01 9.56
N ASP A 21 24.80 -9.86 10.59
CA ASP A 21 24.76 -11.31 10.46
C ASP A 21 23.35 -11.92 10.51
N CYS A 22 22.30 -11.08 10.67
CA CYS A 22 20.93 -11.57 10.75
C CYS A 22 20.42 -11.99 9.36
N LYS A 23 19.74 -13.13 9.29
CA LYS A 23 19.06 -13.58 8.07
C LYS A 23 17.69 -12.93 7.90
N GLU A 24 17.07 -12.53 9.01
CA GLU A 24 15.73 -11.97 9.05
C GLU A 24 15.56 -11.04 10.26
N ILE A 25 14.71 -10.04 10.10
CA ILE A 25 14.31 -9.08 11.14
C ILE A 25 12.81 -8.83 11.04
N GLY A 26 12.14 -8.67 12.18
CA GLY A 26 10.82 -8.02 12.19
C GLY A 26 11.02 -6.51 12.05
N LEU A 27 10.19 -5.85 11.25
CA LEU A 27 10.29 -4.43 10.95
C LEU A 27 8.91 -3.80 10.92
N ASP A 28 8.78 -2.62 11.50
CA ASP A 28 7.57 -1.79 11.44
C ASP A 28 7.96 -0.32 11.51
N THR A 29 7.03 0.59 11.20
CA THR A 29 7.27 2.04 11.27
C THR A 29 6.09 2.79 11.84
N GLU A 30 6.40 3.85 12.61
CA GLU A 30 5.43 4.88 12.92
C GLU A 30 5.72 6.15 12.14
N PHE A 31 4.69 6.74 11.55
CA PHE A 31 4.80 7.95 10.74
C PHE A 31 3.54 8.82 10.85
N ILE A 32 3.67 10.08 10.47
CA ILE A 32 2.55 11.02 10.36
C ILE A 32 2.34 11.40 8.90
N ARG A 33 1.06 11.38 8.45
CA ARG A 33 0.65 11.79 7.11
C ARG A 33 -0.72 12.48 7.16
N GLU A 34 -0.77 13.67 7.72
CA GLU A 34 -2.00 14.45 7.83
C GLU A 34 -2.05 15.60 6.81
N SER A 35 -0.98 16.38 6.76
CA SER A 35 -0.86 17.61 5.97
C SER A 35 0.21 17.55 4.89
N THR A 36 0.95 16.45 4.76
CA THR A 36 2.05 16.28 3.82
C THR A 36 1.69 15.30 2.71
N TYR A 37 2.37 15.42 1.58
CA TYR A 37 2.32 14.44 0.49
C TYR A 37 3.05 13.16 0.91
N ARG A 38 4.25 13.31 1.46
CA ARG A 38 5.07 12.20 1.94
C ARG A 38 4.84 11.93 3.42
N PRO A 39 4.85 10.67 3.85
CA PRO A 39 4.83 10.36 5.27
C PRO A 39 6.09 10.87 5.96
N ILE A 40 5.93 11.44 7.15
CA ILE A 40 7.03 11.87 8.03
C ILE A 40 7.33 10.73 8.97
N LEU A 41 8.46 10.07 8.78
CA LEU A 41 8.88 8.94 9.60
C LEU A 41 9.19 9.41 11.03
N ALA A 42 8.59 8.76 12.02
CA ALA A 42 8.68 9.15 13.43
C ALA A 42 9.40 8.10 14.29
N LEU A 43 9.29 6.81 13.95
CA LEU A 43 9.95 5.72 14.67
C LEU A 43 10.14 4.55 13.71
N ILE A 44 11.22 3.76 13.91
CA ILE A 44 11.43 2.48 13.25
C ILE A 44 11.57 1.42 14.34
N GLN A 45 10.83 0.34 14.23
CA GLN A 45 10.91 -0.80 15.13
C GLN A 45 11.62 -1.95 14.44
N ILE A 46 12.56 -2.59 15.16
CA ILE A 46 13.24 -3.81 14.69
C ILE A 46 13.21 -4.86 15.79
N SER A 47 12.75 -6.07 15.47
CA SER A 47 12.91 -7.23 16.33
C SER A 47 13.90 -8.24 15.74
N LEU A 48 14.69 -8.88 16.60
CA LEU A 48 15.65 -9.91 16.25
C LEU A 48 15.17 -11.29 16.74
N ALA A 49 15.71 -12.34 16.15
CA ALA A 49 15.35 -13.72 16.49
C ALA A 49 15.68 -14.11 17.96
N ASN A 50 16.61 -13.41 18.60
CA ASN A 50 16.94 -13.60 20.02
C ASN A 50 15.96 -12.93 20.99
N GLY A 51 14.90 -12.26 20.47
CA GLY A 51 13.88 -11.56 21.24
C GLY A 51 14.23 -10.12 21.65
N GLU A 52 15.37 -9.59 21.24
CA GLU A 52 15.68 -8.16 21.41
C GLU A 52 14.83 -7.31 20.49
N ILE A 53 14.32 -6.19 21.01
CA ILE A 53 13.51 -5.22 20.26
C ILE A 53 14.16 -3.85 20.35
N TYR A 54 14.27 -3.18 19.22
CA TYR A 54 14.90 -1.88 19.07
C TYR A 54 13.92 -0.87 18.51
N LEU A 55 13.82 0.27 19.21
CA LEU A 55 13.00 1.42 18.82
C LEU A 55 13.96 2.53 18.39
N ILE A 56 14.06 2.77 17.10
CA ILE A 56 15.01 3.70 16.50
C ILE A 56 14.32 5.04 16.28
N ASP A 57 14.81 6.09 16.92
CA ASP A 57 14.29 7.45 16.82
C ASP A 57 15.03 8.25 15.72
N PRO A 58 14.48 8.36 14.51
CA PRO A 58 15.15 9.04 13.41
C PRO A 58 15.35 10.54 13.64
N GLN A 59 14.60 11.14 14.59
CA GLN A 59 14.76 12.56 14.94
C GLN A 59 16.00 12.84 15.80
N LYS A 60 16.59 11.82 16.42
CA LYS A 60 17.74 11.92 17.32
C LYS A 60 19.05 11.43 16.69
N ILE A 61 18.98 10.80 15.53
CA ILE A 61 20.10 10.21 14.81
C ILE A 61 20.49 11.13 13.66
N LYS A 62 21.77 11.48 13.56
CA LYS A 62 22.28 12.36 12.51
C LYS A 62 22.52 11.62 11.20
N ASP A 63 23.03 10.40 11.29
CA ASP A 63 23.29 9.54 10.13
C ASP A 63 22.51 8.23 10.25
N ILE A 64 21.43 8.13 9.50
CA ILE A 64 20.57 6.95 9.44
C ILE A 64 20.88 6.04 8.23
N SER A 65 21.96 6.32 7.47
CA SER A 65 22.32 5.58 6.25
C SER A 65 22.52 4.08 6.49
N GLY A 66 22.98 3.69 7.68
CA GLY A 66 23.11 2.29 8.07
C GLY A 66 21.78 1.52 8.05
N ILE A 67 20.66 2.16 8.42
CA ILE A 67 19.33 1.55 8.30
C ILE A 67 18.93 1.41 6.83
N SER A 68 19.28 2.38 5.98
CA SER A 68 19.08 2.30 4.54
C SER A 68 19.79 1.07 3.95
N ASN A 69 21.03 0.81 4.37
CA ASN A 69 21.78 -0.35 3.91
C ASN A 69 21.10 -1.67 4.33
N ILE A 70 20.69 -1.80 5.60
CA ILE A 70 20.00 -3.00 6.10
C ILE A 70 18.65 -3.22 5.41
N THR A 71 17.83 -2.18 5.27
CA THR A 71 16.51 -2.32 4.65
C THR A 71 16.61 -2.67 3.17
N SER A 72 17.63 -2.19 2.46
CA SER A 72 17.87 -2.50 1.04
C SER A 72 18.71 -3.75 0.77
N ASP A 73 19.27 -4.39 1.81
CA ASP A 73 20.04 -5.64 1.65
C ASP A 73 19.12 -6.81 1.27
N PRO A 74 19.29 -7.44 0.09
CA PRO A 74 18.48 -8.58 -0.33
C PRO A 74 18.78 -9.86 0.47
N LYS A 75 19.85 -9.93 1.25
CA LYS A 75 20.20 -11.10 2.07
C LYS A 75 19.39 -11.17 3.36
N ILE A 76 18.90 -10.03 3.85
CA ILE A 76 18.12 -9.95 5.08
C ILE A 76 16.63 -9.91 4.71
N ILE A 77 15.82 -10.79 5.27
CA ILE A 77 14.36 -10.76 5.12
C ILE A 77 13.79 -9.72 6.09
N LYS A 78 13.05 -8.73 5.59
CA LYS A 78 12.26 -7.79 6.39
C LYS A 78 10.85 -8.30 6.52
N ILE A 79 10.46 -8.72 7.71
CA ILE A 79 9.13 -9.26 8.02
C ILE A 79 8.29 -8.09 8.51
N ILE A 80 7.22 -7.78 7.78
CA ILE A 80 6.34 -6.63 8.05
C ILE A 80 4.89 -7.10 7.98
N HIS A 81 4.00 -6.44 8.70
CA HIS A 81 2.56 -6.68 8.58
C HIS A 81 1.88 -5.55 7.81
N SER A 82 1.27 -5.84 6.64
CA SER A 82 0.62 -4.82 5.79
C SER A 82 1.60 -3.74 5.27
N ALA A 83 2.72 -4.16 4.72
CA ALA A 83 3.96 -3.44 4.50
C ALA A 83 3.91 -2.18 3.62
N LYS A 84 2.86 -1.94 2.83
CA LYS A 84 2.86 -0.89 1.79
C LYS A 84 3.18 0.50 2.32
N GLN A 85 2.60 0.87 3.46
CA GLN A 85 2.78 2.21 4.03
C GLN A 85 4.17 2.38 4.66
N ASP A 86 4.68 1.31 5.28
CA ASP A 86 6.03 1.29 5.86
C ASP A 86 7.10 1.40 4.78
N LEU A 87 6.92 0.69 3.67
CA LEU A 87 7.84 0.78 2.53
C LEU A 87 7.84 2.19 1.91
N GLU A 88 6.69 2.87 1.87
CA GLU A 88 6.60 4.28 1.43
C GLU A 88 7.30 5.20 2.43
N ALA A 89 7.07 5.03 3.73
CA ALA A 89 7.67 5.85 4.79
C ALA A 89 9.20 5.70 4.82
N LEU A 90 9.68 4.47 4.78
CA LEU A 90 11.11 4.17 4.72
C LEU A 90 11.76 4.75 3.47
N TYR A 91 11.18 4.52 2.28
CA TYR A 91 11.71 5.07 1.04
C TYR A 91 11.75 6.60 1.05
N SER A 92 10.68 7.24 1.55
CA SER A 92 10.58 8.70 1.59
C SER A 92 11.65 9.34 2.49
N HIS A 93 12.06 8.64 3.55
CA HIS A 93 13.05 9.13 4.51
C HIS A 93 14.48 8.68 4.19
N LEU A 94 14.65 7.41 3.78
CA LEU A 94 15.95 6.78 3.57
C LEU A 94 16.49 6.92 2.13
N GLY A 95 15.62 7.23 1.17
CA GLY A 95 15.98 7.31 -0.25
C GLY A 95 16.18 5.97 -0.96
N SER A 96 16.32 4.86 -0.24
CA SER A 96 16.43 3.51 -0.78
C SER A 96 15.15 2.70 -0.55
N PHE A 97 14.73 1.93 -1.56
CA PHE A 97 13.53 1.09 -1.44
C PHE A 97 13.89 -0.24 -0.77
N PRO A 98 13.17 -0.64 0.30
CA PRO A 98 13.41 -1.92 0.98
C PRO A 98 13.29 -3.12 0.03
N LYS A 99 14.16 -4.11 0.22
CA LYS A 99 14.21 -5.34 -0.58
C LYS A 99 13.99 -6.55 0.31
N ASN A 100 13.62 -7.68 -0.32
CA ASN A 100 13.41 -8.95 0.36
C ASN A 100 12.45 -8.81 1.56
N VAL A 101 11.24 -8.35 1.27
CA VAL A 101 10.16 -8.17 2.26
C VAL A 101 9.30 -9.42 2.30
N PHE A 102 8.87 -9.82 3.49
CA PHE A 102 7.83 -10.81 3.72
C PHE A 102 6.64 -10.12 4.42
N ASP A 103 5.53 -9.99 3.72
CA ASP A 103 4.31 -9.39 4.27
C ASP A 103 3.42 -10.47 4.87
N THR A 104 3.27 -10.43 6.20
CA THR A 104 2.49 -11.44 6.95
C THR A 104 1.00 -11.36 6.67
N GLN A 105 0.44 -10.17 6.32
CA GLN A 105 -0.96 -10.04 5.95
C GLN A 105 -1.24 -10.68 4.58
N ILE A 106 -0.38 -10.43 3.59
CA ILE A 106 -0.50 -11.06 2.27
C ILE A 106 -0.38 -12.59 2.40
N ALA A 107 0.57 -13.08 3.22
CA ALA A 107 0.73 -14.51 3.44
C ALA A 107 -0.52 -15.14 4.06
N TYR A 108 -1.11 -14.50 5.08
CA TYR A 108 -2.31 -14.97 5.75
C TYR A 108 -3.54 -15.00 4.86
N ASN A 109 -3.66 -14.09 3.89
CA ASN A 109 -4.77 -14.07 2.93
C ASN A 109 -4.90 -15.37 2.11
N PHE A 110 -3.83 -16.16 1.98
CA PHE A 110 -3.87 -17.46 1.32
C PHE A 110 -4.21 -18.63 2.26
N LEU A 111 -4.40 -18.35 3.55
CA LEU A 111 -4.69 -19.34 4.59
C LEU A 111 -6.07 -19.14 5.23
N SER A 112 -6.85 -18.14 4.78
CA SER A 112 -8.08 -17.73 5.45
C SER A 112 -9.17 -17.34 4.47
N GLU A 113 -10.41 -17.63 4.84
CA GLU A 113 -11.62 -17.16 4.16
C GLU A 113 -11.92 -15.68 4.41
N LYS A 114 -11.16 -15.03 5.28
CA LYS A 114 -11.25 -13.59 5.56
C LYS A 114 -9.92 -12.93 5.26
N SER A 115 -9.92 -11.93 4.39
CA SER A 115 -8.74 -11.16 4.02
C SER A 115 -8.45 -10.01 4.98
N ASN A 116 -7.25 -9.45 4.85
CA ASN A 116 -6.84 -8.21 5.52
C ASN A 116 -6.96 -8.26 7.06
N ILE A 117 -6.55 -9.38 7.66
CA ILE A 117 -6.49 -9.50 9.12
C ILE A 117 -5.60 -8.39 9.72
N GLY A 118 -6.03 -7.81 10.84
CA GLY A 118 -5.19 -6.89 11.61
C GLY A 118 -4.12 -7.64 12.42
N TYR A 119 -3.03 -6.94 12.77
CA TYR A 119 -1.88 -7.57 13.42
C TYR A 119 -2.23 -8.23 14.78
N SER A 120 -2.98 -7.55 15.65
CA SER A 120 -3.40 -8.11 16.95
C SER A 120 -4.19 -9.40 16.80
N ALA A 121 -5.12 -9.44 15.83
CA ALA A 121 -5.87 -10.64 15.53
C ALA A 121 -4.99 -11.76 14.94
N LEU A 122 -4.00 -11.41 14.12
CA LEU A 122 -3.03 -12.37 13.57
C LEU A 122 -2.17 -12.97 14.69
N VAL A 123 -1.65 -12.14 15.62
CA VAL A 123 -0.92 -12.61 16.80
C VAL A 123 -1.78 -13.54 17.64
N LYS A 124 -3.04 -13.18 17.88
CA LYS A 124 -3.97 -14.06 18.61
C LYS A 124 -4.16 -15.41 17.92
N ASN A 125 -4.35 -15.40 16.60
CA ASN A 125 -4.62 -16.61 15.83
C ASN A 125 -3.40 -17.55 15.73
N ILE A 126 -2.20 -16.98 15.59
CA ILE A 126 -0.98 -17.76 15.34
C ILE A 126 -0.23 -18.08 16.65
N CYS A 127 -0.06 -17.07 17.53
CA CYS A 127 0.74 -17.20 18.75
C CYS A 127 -0.10 -17.46 20.00
N ASN A 128 -1.44 -17.40 19.90
CA ASN A 128 -2.39 -17.49 21.01
C ASN A 128 -2.13 -16.46 22.14
N VAL A 129 -1.68 -15.27 21.78
CA VAL A 129 -1.39 -14.15 22.68
C VAL A 129 -2.35 -13.01 22.42
N ASP A 130 -2.92 -12.43 23.47
CA ASP A 130 -3.70 -11.20 23.39
C ASP A 130 -2.77 -10.01 23.59
N ILE A 131 -2.55 -9.20 22.56
CA ILE A 131 -1.87 -7.93 22.67
C ILE A 131 -2.89 -6.81 22.81
N LYS A 132 -2.63 -5.89 23.74
CA LYS A 132 -3.50 -4.71 23.91
C LYS A 132 -3.43 -3.84 22.67
N GLU A 133 -4.58 -3.55 22.09
CA GLU A 133 -4.67 -2.53 21.05
C GLU A 133 -4.35 -1.18 21.66
N GLY A 134 -3.34 -0.52 21.13
CA GLY A 134 -2.95 0.83 21.52
C GLY A 134 -3.68 1.90 20.71
N SER A 135 -3.53 3.15 21.10
CA SER A 135 -4.02 4.29 20.33
C SER A 135 -3.06 4.57 19.17
N TRP A 136 -3.35 4.02 17.99
CA TRP A 136 -2.62 4.27 16.75
C TRP A 136 -2.73 5.74 16.26
N ARG A 137 -3.80 6.45 16.68
CA ARG A 137 -3.97 7.89 16.41
C ARG A 137 -3.32 8.73 17.50
N THR A 138 -1.99 8.73 17.56
CA THR A 138 -1.24 9.55 18.51
C THR A 138 -0.17 10.36 17.77
N ASP A 139 0.21 11.50 18.34
CA ASP A 139 1.31 12.29 17.81
C ASP A 139 2.65 11.56 18.07
N TRP A 140 3.09 10.82 17.05
CA TRP A 140 4.36 10.07 17.09
C TRP A 140 5.61 10.96 17.00
N LEU A 141 5.46 12.25 16.64
CA LEU A 141 6.60 13.18 16.61
C LEU A 141 6.87 13.80 17.98
N LYS A 142 5.93 13.71 18.92
CA LYS A 142 6.12 14.25 20.28
C LYS A 142 7.20 13.47 21.03
N ARG A 143 8.10 14.22 21.70
CA ARG A 143 9.17 13.66 22.55
C ARG A 143 9.09 14.23 23.96
N PRO A 144 9.49 13.44 24.99
CA PRO A 144 9.90 12.05 24.94
C PRO A 144 8.74 11.10 24.65
N LEU A 145 9.02 9.91 24.07
CA LEU A 145 8.02 8.86 23.93
C LEU A 145 7.63 8.31 25.32
N SER A 146 6.33 8.18 25.59
CA SER A 146 5.85 7.53 26.81
C SER A 146 6.17 6.02 26.80
N GLU A 147 6.23 5.40 27.97
CA GLU A 147 6.45 3.95 28.07
C GLU A 147 5.35 3.14 27.38
N GLU A 148 4.08 3.64 27.44
CA GLU A 148 2.96 3.05 26.74
C GLU A 148 3.18 3.04 25.21
N LYS A 149 3.65 4.15 24.63
CA LYS A 149 3.97 4.23 23.19
C LYS A 149 5.12 3.30 22.82
N LYS A 150 6.15 3.22 23.66
CA LYS A 150 7.29 2.32 23.42
C LYS A 150 6.85 0.85 23.47
N GLU A 151 6.00 0.48 24.40
CA GLU A 151 5.50 -0.89 24.52
C GLU A 151 4.57 -1.23 23.35
N TYR A 152 3.70 -0.28 22.94
CA TYR A 152 2.88 -0.43 21.74
C TYR A 152 3.75 -0.72 20.51
N ALA A 153 4.69 0.18 20.20
CA ALA A 153 5.58 0.05 19.06
C ALA A 153 6.45 -1.22 19.11
N ALA A 154 6.85 -1.66 20.30
CA ALA A 154 7.58 -2.91 20.46
C ALA A 154 6.69 -4.14 20.19
N ASN A 155 5.41 -4.07 20.54
CA ASN A 155 4.48 -5.16 20.29
C ASN A 155 4.21 -5.37 18.80
N ASP A 156 4.26 -4.31 17.96
CA ASP A 156 4.01 -4.40 16.52
C ASP A 156 5.09 -5.22 15.77
N VAL A 157 6.25 -5.43 16.37
CA VAL A 157 7.32 -6.27 15.79
C VAL A 157 7.60 -7.56 16.56
N ARG A 158 7.09 -7.69 17.80
CA ARG A 158 7.48 -8.73 18.76
C ARG A 158 7.29 -10.15 18.24
N TYR A 159 6.23 -10.39 17.50
CA TYR A 159 5.83 -11.73 17.06
C TYR A 159 6.04 -11.97 15.56
N LEU A 160 6.55 -10.98 14.80
CA LEU A 160 6.65 -11.07 13.35
C LEU A 160 7.47 -12.26 12.86
N ILE A 161 8.60 -12.55 13.51
CA ILE A 161 9.50 -13.65 13.11
C ILE A 161 8.82 -15.01 13.34
N GLU A 162 8.17 -15.20 14.49
CA GLU A 162 7.43 -16.41 14.78
C GLU A 162 6.25 -16.59 13.81
N ILE A 163 5.48 -15.53 13.60
CA ILE A 163 4.35 -15.54 12.65
C ILE A 163 4.83 -15.94 11.25
N LYS A 164 5.90 -15.34 10.76
CA LYS A 164 6.47 -15.66 9.44
C LYS A 164 6.78 -17.14 9.31
N HIS A 165 7.45 -17.76 10.29
CA HIS A 165 7.78 -19.17 10.27
C HIS A 165 6.53 -20.07 10.24
N GLN A 166 5.49 -19.73 11.02
CA GLN A 166 4.24 -20.50 11.03
C GLN A 166 3.48 -20.34 9.69
N LEU A 167 3.43 -19.12 9.14
CA LEU A 167 2.78 -18.86 7.85
C LEU A 167 3.49 -19.60 6.70
N GLU A 168 4.83 -19.54 6.63
CA GLU A 168 5.59 -20.28 5.62
C GLU A 168 5.35 -21.80 5.68
N LYS A 169 5.34 -22.35 6.90
CA LYS A 169 5.02 -23.77 7.11
C LYS A 169 3.61 -24.10 6.59
N SER A 170 2.64 -23.29 6.94
CA SER A 170 1.23 -23.49 6.52
C SER A 170 1.06 -23.38 5.02
N LEU A 171 1.65 -22.35 4.38
CA LEU A 171 1.63 -22.17 2.92
C LEU A 171 2.26 -23.36 2.19
N LYS A 172 3.35 -23.90 2.74
CA LYS A 172 4.04 -25.07 2.17
C LYS A 172 3.18 -26.33 2.25
N ILE A 173 2.47 -26.55 3.35
CA ILE A 173 1.59 -27.74 3.53
C ILE A 173 0.48 -27.76 2.48
N ILE A 174 -0.09 -26.61 2.12
CA ILE A 174 -1.20 -26.51 1.16
C ILE A 174 -0.76 -26.11 -0.25
N ASP A 175 0.56 -26.13 -0.53
CA ASP A 175 1.18 -25.81 -1.83
C ASP A 175 0.80 -24.43 -2.41
N ARG A 176 0.79 -23.38 -1.55
CA ARG A 176 0.47 -21.99 -1.98
C ARG A 176 1.64 -21.03 -1.90
N CYS A 177 2.86 -21.52 -1.73
CA CYS A 177 4.04 -20.65 -1.66
C CYS A 177 4.24 -19.84 -2.95
N SER A 178 4.00 -20.45 -4.12
CA SER A 178 4.11 -19.76 -5.41
C SER A 178 3.08 -18.68 -5.61
N TRP A 179 1.84 -18.88 -5.16
CA TRP A 179 0.76 -17.88 -5.21
C TRP A 179 1.08 -16.69 -4.31
N PHE A 180 1.50 -16.96 -3.08
CA PHE A 180 1.95 -15.91 -2.16
C PHE A 180 3.10 -15.10 -2.75
N GLN A 181 4.13 -15.77 -3.29
CA GLN A 181 5.29 -15.09 -3.85
C GLN A 181 4.91 -14.21 -5.06
N GLU A 182 4.04 -14.71 -5.95
CA GLU A 182 3.52 -13.93 -7.08
C GLU A 182 2.75 -12.70 -6.59
N GLU A 183 1.84 -12.88 -5.63
CA GLU A 183 1.02 -11.79 -5.09
C GLU A 183 1.87 -10.74 -4.41
N GLN A 184 2.76 -11.15 -3.51
CA GLN A 184 3.64 -10.25 -2.81
C GLN A 184 4.53 -9.44 -3.76
N ASN A 185 5.14 -10.09 -4.75
CA ASN A 185 5.97 -9.41 -5.75
C ASN A 185 5.17 -8.38 -6.56
N ASN A 186 3.89 -8.65 -6.83
CA ASN A 186 3.02 -7.70 -7.51
C ASN A 186 2.61 -6.55 -6.60
N GLU A 187 2.17 -6.85 -5.36
CA GLU A 187 1.64 -5.86 -4.43
C GLU A 187 2.72 -4.92 -3.88
N LEU A 188 3.91 -5.46 -3.57
CA LEU A 188 5.02 -4.70 -2.98
C LEU A 188 6.03 -4.17 -4.01
N LYS A 189 5.71 -4.25 -5.29
CA LYS A 189 6.54 -3.65 -6.34
C LYS A 189 6.66 -2.15 -6.12
N LYS A 190 7.89 -1.61 -6.20
CA LYS A 190 8.17 -0.18 -5.99
C LYS A 190 7.21 0.73 -6.77
N SER A 191 6.92 0.42 -8.03
CA SER A 191 5.99 1.19 -8.88
C SER A 191 4.53 1.17 -8.41
N ASN A 192 4.16 0.24 -7.52
CA ASN A 192 2.82 0.18 -6.92
C ASN A 192 2.72 0.97 -5.62
N ILE A 193 3.83 1.28 -5.00
CA ILE A 193 3.95 2.00 -3.72
C ILE A 193 4.36 3.45 -3.97
N ILE A 194 5.44 3.65 -4.72
CA ILE A 194 5.94 4.96 -5.11
C ILE A 194 5.41 5.29 -6.50
N ILE A 195 4.45 6.18 -6.53
CA ILE A 195 3.74 6.53 -7.76
C ILE A 195 4.44 7.69 -8.45
N GLU A 196 4.96 7.43 -9.64
CA GLU A 196 5.46 8.49 -10.52
C GLU A 196 4.27 9.33 -11.06
N PRO A 197 4.43 10.64 -11.20
CA PRO A 197 3.33 11.52 -11.64
C PRO A 197 2.61 11.06 -12.90
N ASP A 198 3.33 10.53 -13.88
CA ASP A 198 2.74 10.09 -15.16
C ASP A 198 1.93 8.79 -15.03
N ASN A 199 2.09 8.05 -13.93
CA ASN A 199 1.33 6.84 -13.61
C ASN A 199 0.26 7.08 -12.52
N ALA A 200 0.11 8.31 -12.01
CA ALA A 200 -0.83 8.62 -10.93
C ALA A 200 -2.30 8.31 -11.27
N TRP A 201 -2.65 8.34 -12.55
CA TRP A 201 -3.98 8.00 -13.06
C TRP A 201 -4.38 6.54 -12.82
N GLU A 202 -3.42 5.61 -12.72
CA GLU A 202 -3.69 4.17 -12.51
C GLU A 202 -4.30 3.87 -11.14
N LYS A 203 -4.13 4.77 -10.17
CA LYS A 203 -4.71 4.67 -8.84
C LYS A 203 -6.10 5.31 -8.72
N ILE A 204 -6.57 5.96 -9.78
CA ILE A 204 -7.88 6.62 -9.79
C ILE A 204 -8.94 5.64 -10.28
N ASN A 205 -10.02 5.49 -9.51
CA ASN A 205 -11.17 4.73 -9.96
C ASN A 205 -12.01 5.59 -10.93
N TYR A 206 -11.81 5.36 -12.23
CA TYR A 206 -12.50 6.10 -13.29
C TYR A 206 -13.60 5.24 -13.94
N PRO A 207 -14.63 5.87 -14.59
CA PRO A 207 -15.66 5.16 -15.30
C PRO A 207 -15.13 4.29 -16.45
N LEU A 208 -15.60 3.04 -16.55
CA LEU A 208 -15.12 2.09 -17.56
C LEU A 208 -15.56 2.45 -19.01
N TYR A 209 -16.49 3.41 -19.17
CA TYR A 209 -16.86 3.92 -20.48
C TYR A 209 -15.88 4.98 -21.05
N PHE A 210 -14.85 5.36 -20.30
CA PHE A 210 -13.80 6.26 -20.80
C PHE A 210 -13.08 5.63 -21.98
N ASP A 211 -13.01 6.39 -23.07
CA ASP A 211 -12.24 5.99 -24.24
C ASP A 211 -10.76 6.42 -24.15
N SER A 212 -10.00 6.18 -25.20
CA SER A 212 -8.57 6.53 -25.23
C SER A 212 -8.30 8.03 -25.06
N SER A 213 -9.20 8.89 -25.54
CA SER A 213 -9.05 10.35 -25.40
C SER A 213 -9.38 10.81 -23.99
N ASP A 214 -10.40 10.21 -23.35
CA ASP A 214 -10.73 10.44 -21.94
C ASP A 214 -9.60 10.00 -21.02
N LEU A 215 -9.03 8.83 -21.31
CA LEU A 215 -7.85 8.35 -20.56
C LEU A 215 -6.62 9.24 -20.76
N ALA A 216 -6.42 9.80 -21.94
CA ALA A 216 -5.33 10.75 -22.18
C ALA A 216 -5.51 12.06 -21.37
N LEU A 217 -6.76 12.55 -21.25
CA LEU A 217 -7.06 13.70 -20.41
C LEU A 217 -6.87 13.36 -18.92
N LEU A 218 -7.37 12.20 -18.46
CA LEU A 218 -7.19 11.72 -17.09
C LEU A 218 -5.71 11.65 -16.70
N LYS A 219 -4.88 11.09 -17.57
CA LYS A 219 -3.42 11.00 -17.37
C LYS A 219 -2.80 12.37 -17.15
N LYS A 220 -3.12 13.35 -18.00
CA LYS A 220 -2.60 14.72 -17.90
C LYS A 220 -3.03 15.41 -16.59
N LEU A 221 -4.31 15.31 -16.23
CA LEU A 221 -4.84 15.90 -15.00
C LEU A 221 -4.27 15.25 -13.75
N ALA A 222 -4.18 13.93 -13.73
CA ALA A 222 -3.60 13.18 -12.63
C ALA A 222 -2.12 13.52 -12.45
N SER A 223 -1.34 13.54 -13.54
CA SER A 223 0.07 13.92 -13.51
C SER A 223 0.28 15.37 -13.03
N TRP A 224 -0.52 16.33 -13.52
CA TRP A 224 -0.50 17.71 -13.07
C TRP A 224 -0.76 17.82 -11.57
N ARG A 225 -1.82 17.19 -11.07
CA ARG A 225 -2.18 17.17 -9.64
C ARG A 225 -1.07 16.55 -8.78
N GLU A 226 -0.50 15.43 -9.22
CA GLU A 226 0.57 14.73 -8.50
C GLU A 226 1.83 15.60 -8.40
N LYS A 227 2.24 16.24 -9.49
CA LYS A 227 3.38 17.18 -9.53
C LYS A 227 3.22 18.35 -8.55
N LEU A 228 2.00 18.90 -8.46
CA LEU A 228 1.71 19.96 -7.50
C LEU A 228 1.73 19.46 -6.05
N SER A 229 1.17 18.28 -5.79
CA SER A 229 1.20 17.68 -4.45
C SER A 229 2.62 17.43 -3.98
N ILE A 230 3.49 16.95 -4.85
CA ILE A 230 4.93 16.77 -4.57
C ILE A 230 5.63 18.10 -4.35
N LYS A 231 5.37 19.09 -5.21
CA LYS A 231 5.99 20.41 -5.15
C LYS A 231 5.70 21.16 -3.86
N TYR A 232 4.44 21.10 -3.42
CA TYR A 232 3.99 21.81 -2.22
C TYR A 232 4.01 20.95 -0.96
N ASP A 233 4.38 19.68 -1.09
CA ASP A 233 4.33 18.65 -0.04
C ASP A 233 2.97 18.64 0.70
N ILE A 234 1.87 18.58 -0.06
CA ILE A 234 0.50 18.56 0.46
C ILE A 234 -0.30 17.37 -0.06
N PRO A 235 -1.31 16.89 0.68
CA PRO A 235 -2.17 15.80 0.23
C PRO A 235 -2.87 16.13 -1.11
N LYS A 236 -2.91 15.16 -2.03
CA LYS A 236 -3.57 15.29 -3.34
C LYS A 236 -5.01 15.82 -3.24
N ARG A 237 -5.74 15.42 -2.21
CA ARG A 237 -7.12 15.87 -1.96
C ARG A 237 -7.24 17.37 -1.67
N TRP A 238 -6.15 18.03 -1.27
CA TRP A 238 -6.15 19.49 -1.05
C TRP A 238 -6.04 20.28 -2.36
N ILE A 239 -5.54 19.63 -3.41
CA ILE A 239 -5.56 20.18 -4.77
C ILE A 239 -6.87 19.77 -5.44
N LEU A 240 -7.08 18.47 -5.64
CA LEU A 240 -8.29 17.89 -6.21
C LEU A 240 -8.44 16.43 -5.77
N SER A 241 -9.55 16.09 -5.09
CA SER A 241 -9.83 14.69 -4.80
C SER A 241 -10.06 13.90 -6.10
N ASP A 242 -9.95 12.57 -6.07
CA ASP A 242 -10.18 11.73 -7.26
C ASP A 242 -11.58 11.95 -7.84
N SER A 243 -12.60 12.06 -6.97
CA SER A 243 -13.98 12.33 -7.39
C SER A 243 -14.16 13.69 -8.07
N LEU A 244 -13.49 14.75 -7.55
CA LEU A 244 -13.52 16.07 -8.16
C LEU A 244 -12.76 16.11 -9.48
N LEU A 245 -11.64 15.39 -9.60
CA LEU A 245 -10.88 15.28 -10.83
C LEU A 245 -11.75 14.64 -11.94
N ILE A 246 -12.41 13.52 -11.65
CA ILE A 246 -13.37 12.90 -12.58
C ILE A 246 -14.53 13.87 -12.89
N LYS A 247 -15.06 14.57 -11.87
CA LYS A 247 -16.15 15.54 -12.07
C LYS A 247 -15.74 16.68 -13.01
N VAL A 248 -14.53 17.22 -12.89
CA VAL A 248 -13.99 18.21 -13.83
C VAL A 248 -13.98 17.69 -15.26
N MET A 249 -13.68 16.42 -15.47
CA MET A 249 -13.67 15.82 -16.80
C MET A 249 -15.07 15.68 -17.43
N ILE A 250 -16.06 15.26 -16.65
CA ILE A 250 -17.41 14.91 -17.19
C ILE A 250 -18.41 16.07 -17.20
N THR A 251 -18.17 17.18 -16.48
CA THR A 251 -19.07 18.33 -16.41
C THR A 251 -18.83 19.32 -17.56
N ASN A 252 -19.72 20.31 -17.74
CA ASN A 252 -19.48 21.42 -18.65
C ASN A 252 -18.37 22.36 -18.15
N GLU A 253 -17.92 23.27 -19.01
CA GLU A 253 -16.81 24.18 -18.69
C GLU A 253 -17.07 25.06 -17.47
N HIS A 254 -18.29 25.59 -17.34
CA HIS A 254 -18.66 26.46 -16.21
C HIS A 254 -18.51 25.74 -14.85
N LYS A 255 -19.07 24.51 -14.73
CA LYS A 255 -18.92 23.70 -13.50
C LYS A 255 -17.50 23.23 -13.27
N ALA A 256 -16.74 22.93 -14.32
CA ALA A 256 -15.34 22.58 -14.20
C ALA A 256 -14.54 23.76 -13.63
N GLN A 257 -14.79 24.98 -14.14
CA GLN A 257 -14.15 26.20 -13.67
C GLN A 257 -14.49 26.48 -12.20
N GLU A 258 -15.75 26.37 -11.79
CA GLU A 258 -16.19 26.52 -10.42
C GLU A 258 -15.43 25.56 -9.45
N ILE A 259 -15.26 24.29 -9.84
CA ILE A 259 -14.49 23.32 -9.06
C ILE A 259 -13.03 23.75 -8.92
N ILE A 260 -12.43 24.28 -9.99
CA ILE A 260 -11.03 24.69 -10.04
C ILE A 260 -10.79 25.93 -9.18
N GLU A 261 -11.72 26.88 -9.19
CA GLU A 261 -11.63 28.11 -8.37
C GLU A 261 -11.72 27.80 -6.85
N ASN A 262 -12.33 26.66 -6.49
CA ASN A 262 -12.43 26.19 -5.10
C ASN A 262 -11.24 25.31 -4.66
N ILE A 263 -10.16 25.24 -5.44
CA ILE A 263 -8.93 24.53 -5.01
C ILE A 263 -8.33 25.31 -3.83
N LYS A 264 -8.11 24.58 -2.71
CA LYS A 264 -7.57 25.19 -1.46
C LYS A 264 -6.16 25.74 -1.62
N GLN A 265 -5.36 25.10 -2.46
CA GLN A 265 -3.97 25.53 -2.73
C GLN A 265 -3.97 26.70 -3.71
N THR A 266 -3.32 27.78 -3.32
CA THR A 266 -3.11 28.91 -4.24
C THR A 266 -2.16 28.49 -5.37
N LEU A 267 -2.69 28.48 -6.58
CA LEU A 267 -1.93 28.17 -7.79
C LEU A 267 -1.29 29.43 -8.39
N THR A 268 -0.07 29.30 -8.87
CA THR A 268 0.60 30.34 -9.66
C THR A 268 -0.07 30.52 -11.02
N SER A 269 0.15 31.67 -11.69
CA SER A 269 -0.37 31.91 -13.05
C SER A 269 0.07 30.79 -14.01
N SER A 270 1.34 30.42 -13.99
CA SER A 270 1.87 29.33 -14.82
C SER A 270 1.19 27.98 -14.58
N GLU A 271 0.86 27.62 -13.32
CA GLU A 271 0.16 26.38 -12.99
C GLU A 271 -1.30 26.39 -13.47
N LYS A 272 -1.95 27.57 -13.41
CA LYS A 272 -3.28 27.78 -13.98
C LYS A 272 -3.27 27.68 -15.51
N ASP A 273 -2.26 28.26 -16.17
CA ASP A 273 -2.09 28.18 -17.63
C ASP A 273 -1.91 26.72 -18.09
N VAL A 274 -1.10 25.94 -17.36
CA VAL A 274 -0.93 24.51 -17.64
C VAL A 274 -2.28 23.77 -17.49
N LEU A 275 -3.04 24.05 -16.44
CA LEU A 275 -4.36 23.43 -16.24
C LEU A 275 -5.34 23.81 -17.35
N GLN A 276 -5.40 25.09 -17.73
CA GLN A 276 -6.26 25.54 -18.83
C GLN A 276 -5.88 24.88 -20.16
N LYS A 277 -4.57 24.75 -20.43
CA LYS A 277 -4.09 24.03 -21.63
C LYS A 277 -4.46 22.56 -21.62
N ILE A 278 -4.47 21.90 -20.47
CA ILE A 278 -4.95 20.52 -20.35
C ILE A 278 -6.46 20.47 -20.65
N LEU A 279 -7.22 21.40 -20.08
CA LEU A 279 -8.69 21.43 -20.22
C LEU A 279 -9.14 21.86 -21.61
N SER A 280 -8.39 22.65 -22.36
CA SER A 280 -8.71 23.02 -23.75
C SER A 280 -8.76 21.80 -24.68
N SER A 281 -8.14 20.68 -24.29
CA SER A 281 -8.26 19.39 -25.00
C SER A 281 -9.50 18.58 -24.61
N LYS A 282 -10.32 19.08 -23.68
CA LYS A 282 -11.52 18.40 -23.19
C LYS A 282 -12.57 18.29 -24.28
N ARG A 283 -13.13 17.12 -24.46
CA ARG A 283 -14.27 16.84 -25.33
C ARG A 283 -15.50 16.49 -24.48
N LYS A 284 -16.68 16.60 -25.05
CA LYS A 284 -17.90 16.13 -24.38
C LYS A 284 -17.84 14.62 -24.24
N ILE A 285 -17.64 14.15 -23.01
CA ILE A 285 -17.62 12.71 -22.71
C ILE A 285 -19.03 12.18 -22.90
N LYS A 286 -19.21 11.24 -23.83
CA LYS A 286 -20.47 10.55 -24.04
C LYS A 286 -20.60 9.47 -22.98
N ASN A 287 -21.54 9.63 -22.07
CA ASN A 287 -21.91 8.55 -21.14
C ASN A 287 -22.42 7.38 -21.97
N LYS A 288 -21.64 6.33 -22.09
CA LYS A 288 -22.06 5.06 -22.66
C LYS A 288 -22.60 4.22 -21.50
N ASN A 289 -23.89 3.97 -21.50
CA ASN A 289 -24.47 2.98 -20.59
C ASN A 289 -23.91 1.60 -20.98
N LEU A 290 -22.78 1.24 -20.38
CA LEU A 290 -22.24 -0.10 -20.49
C LEU A 290 -22.99 -0.95 -19.46
N TYR A 291 -24.04 -1.64 -19.91
CA TYR A 291 -24.72 -2.61 -19.06
C TYR A 291 -23.92 -3.90 -19.02
N PRO A 292 -23.59 -4.41 -17.82
CA PRO A 292 -23.05 -5.75 -17.67
C PRO A 292 -24.02 -6.74 -18.33
N LYS A 293 -23.50 -7.71 -19.06
CA LYS A 293 -24.29 -8.86 -19.48
C LYS A 293 -24.61 -9.66 -18.23
N LYS A 294 -25.86 -9.59 -17.77
CA LYS A 294 -26.30 -10.20 -16.50
C LYS A 294 -25.93 -11.69 -16.40
N ASP A 295 -26.05 -12.41 -17.51
CA ASP A 295 -25.72 -13.82 -17.58
C ASP A 295 -24.21 -14.11 -17.28
N ILE A 296 -23.33 -13.24 -17.81
CA ILE A 296 -21.87 -13.35 -17.54
C ILE A 296 -21.58 -13.01 -16.08
N GLU A 297 -22.20 -11.94 -15.56
CA GLU A 297 -22.03 -11.52 -14.17
C GLU A 297 -22.49 -12.62 -13.21
N GLN A 298 -23.66 -13.22 -13.44
CA GLN A 298 -24.19 -14.31 -12.65
C GLN A 298 -23.24 -15.53 -12.66
N ARG A 299 -22.82 -15.97 -13.84
CA ARG A 299 -21.89 -17.08 -14.01
C ARG A 299 -20.56 -16.82 -13.27
N CYS A 300 -20.00 -15.60 -13.42
CA CYS A 300 -18.77 -15.24 -12.74
C CYS A 300 -18.93 -15.31 -11.21
N ASN A 301 -20.04 -14.82 -10.66
CA ASN A 301 -20.29 -14.86 -9.22
C ASN A 301 -20.46 -16.29 -8.71
N GLU A 302 -21.18 -17.16 -9.44
CA GLU A 302 -21.34 -18.59 -9.09
C GLU A 302 -19.97 -19.30 -9.08
N VAL A 303 -19.16 -19.12 -10.11
CA VAL A 303 -17.82 -19.71 -10.18
C VAL A 303 -16.91 -19.14 -9.10
N LEU A 304 -16.99 -17.82 -8.80
CA LEU A 304 -16.19 -17.19 -7.75
C LEU A 304 -16.52 -17.76 -6.36
N SER A 305 -17.80 -17.95 -6.08
CA SER A 305 -18.25 -18.60 -4.82
C SER A 305 -17.71 -20.01 -4.72
N TYR A 306 -17.87 -20.81 -5.78
CA TYR A 306 -17.34 -22.19 -5.82
C TYR A 306 -15.83 -22.24 -5.58
N VAL A 307 -15.04 -21.41 -6.26
CA VAL A 307 -13.59 -21.38 -6.12
C VAL A 307 -13.17 -20.90 -4.74
N SER A 308 -13.84 -19.87 -4.20
CA SER A 308 -13.63 -19.38 -2.85
C SER A 308 -13.84 -20.49 -1.80
N ASP A 309 -14.92 -21.24 -1.93
CA ASP A 309 -15.26 -22.36 -1.03
C ASP A 309 -14.29 -23.52 -1.17
N GLU A 310 -13.89 -23.88 -2.38
CA GLU A 310 -12.95 -24.96 -2.67
C GLU A 310 -11.56 -24.67 -2.08
N PHE A 311 -11.07 -23.46 -2.32
CA PHE A 311 -9.73 -23.06 -1.88
C PHE A 311 -9.69 -22.42 -0.49
N LYS A 312 -10.82 -22.18 0.16
CA LYS A 312 -10.90 -21.51 1.46
C LYS A 312 -10.14 -20.17 1.48
N ILE A 313 -10.35 -19.37 0.43
CA ILE A 313 -9.77 -18.05 0.23
C ILE A 313 -10.89 -17.02 0.10
N ASP A 314 -10.71 -15.84 0.70
CA ASP A 314 -11.63 -14.71 0.54
C ASP A 314 -11.86 -14.41 -0.96
N PRO A 315 -13.11 -14.38 -1.45
CA PRO A 315 -13.41 -14.15 -2.85
C PRO A 315 -12.83 -12.82 -3.38
N THR A 316 -12.69 -11.81 -2.53
CA THR A 316 -12.12 -10.49 -2.94
C THR A 316 -10.63 -10.56 -3.28
N ILE A 317 -9.91 -11.55 -2.72
CA ILE A 317 -8.51 -11.82 -3.09
C ILE A 317 -8.43 -12.45 -4.49
N ILE A 318 -9.39 -13.27 -4.86
CA ILE A 318 -9.47 -13.90 -6.18
C ILE A 318 -9.90 -12.87 -7.22
N ALA A 319 -11.06 -12.25 -7.04
CA ALA A 319 -11.61 -11.22 -7.91
C ALA A 319 -12.47 -10.23 -7.12
N ASN A 320 -12.12 -8.96 -7.14
CA ASN A 320 -12.93 -7.92 -6.54
C ASN A 320 -13.98 -7.38 -7.54
N LYS A 321 -14.88 -6.53 -7.06
CA LYS A 321 -15.95 -5.94 -7.89
C LYS A 321 -15.39 -5.26 -9.15
N ARG A 322 -14.30 -4.51 -9.04
CA ARG A 322 -13.68 -3.82 -10.18
C ARG A 322 -13.10 -4.79 -11.20
N ASP A 323 -12.47 -5.88 -10.74
CA ASP A 323 -11.98 -6.95 -11.62
C ASP A 323 -13.12 -7.54 -12.45
N MET A 324 -14.28 -7.80 -11.80
CA MET A 324 -15.46 -8.34 -12.45
C MET A 324 -16.04 -7.37 -13.49
N GLU A 325 -16.20 -6.11 -13.12
CA GLU A 325 -16.66 -5.06 -14.04
C GLU A 325 -15.74 -4.94 -15.27
N MET A 326 -14.43 -4.95 -15.06
CA MET A 326 -13.42 -4.88 -16.14
C MET A 326 -13.51 -6.09 -17.07
N PHE A 327 -13.69 -7.29 -16.53
CA PHE A 327 -13.84 -8.51 -17.32
C PHE A 327 -15.08 -8.48 -18.20
N ILE A 328 -16.25 -8.13 -17.62
CA ILE A 328 -17.53 -8.10 -18.31
C ILE A 328 -17.52 -7.09 -19.48
N ILE A 329 -16.80 -5.97 -19.31
CA ILE A 329 -16.75 -4.88 -20.29
C ILE A 329 -15.64 -5.09 -21.34
N SER A 330 -14.46 -5.55 -20.96
CA SER A 330 -13.26 -5.58 -21.81
C SER A 330 -12.68 -6.97 -22.08
N ASN A 331 -13.16 -8.00 -21.41
CA ASN A 331 -12.77 -9.41 -21.50
C ASN A 331 -11.28 -9.75 -21.33
N GLN A 332 -10.38 -8.78 -21.14
CA GLN A 332 -8.93 -9.05 -21.13
C GLN A 332 -8.10 -8.32 -20.06
N LYS A 333 -8.67 -7.35 -19.36
CA LYS A 333 -7.90 -6.48 -18.46
C LYS A 333 -8.04 -6.79 -16.97
N ALA A 334 -8.90 -7.75 -16.62
CA ALA A 334 -9.11 -8.12 -15.21
C ALA A 334 -7.87 -8.80 -14.62
N ARG A 335 -7.61 -8.51 -13.35
CA ARG A 335 -6.45 -9.05 -12.62
C ARG A 335 -6.41 -10.57 -12.62
N PHE A 336 -7.57 -11.22 -12.56
CA PHE A 336 -7.68 -12.68 -12.53
C PHE A 336 -7.45 -13.38 -13.90
N MET A 337 -7.21 -12.63 -14.97
CA MET A 337 -6.89 -13.20 -16.28
C MET A 337 -5.39 -13.53 -16.44
N LYS A 338 -4.63 -13.56 -15.35
CA LYS A 338 -3.21 -13.95 -15.32
C LYS A 338 -2.80 -14.55 -13.97
N GLY A 339 -1.64 -15.23 -13.98
CA GLY A 339 -1.00 -15.78 -12.79
C GLY A 339 -1.84 -16.83 -12.09
N TRP A 340 -1.67 -16.95 -10.77
CA TRP A 340 -2.37 -17.93 -9.94
C TRP A 340 -3.90 -17.80 -10.03
N ARG A 341 -4.41 -16.57 -10.13
CA ARG A 341 -5.86 -16.30 -10.26
C ARG A 341 -6.44 -16.88 -11.54
N TYR A 342 -5.70 -16.82 -12.63
CA TYR A 342 -6.12 -17.44 -13.90
C TYR A 342 -6.23 -18.95 -13.77
N GLN A 343 -5.30 -19.58 -13.05
CA GLN A 343 -5.28 -21.03 -12.88
C GLN A 343 -6.51 -21.56 -12.14
N ILE A 344 -7.03 -20.85 -11.16
CA ILE A 344 -8.16 -21.31 -10.35
C ILE A 344 -9.51 -20.71 -10.73
N PHE A 345 -9.53 -19.49 -11.30
CA PHE A 345 -10.77 -18.75 -11.61
C PHE A 345 -10.85 -18.29 -13.06
N GLY A 346 -9.84 -17.57 -13.58
CA GLY A 346 -9.90 -16.93 -14.89
C GLY A 346 -10.23 -17.88 -16.02
N LYS A 347 -9.63 -19.09 -16.06
CA LYS A 347 -9.90 -20.13 -17.06
C LYS A 347 -11.32 -20.72 -17.00
N LEU A 348 -12.02 -20.61 -15.84
CA LEU A 348 -13.37 -21.17 -15.66
C LEU A 348 -14.45 -20.19 -16.13
N VAL A 349 -14.15 -18.90 -16.19
CA VAL A 349 -15.08 -17.84 -16.61
C VAL A 349 -14.81 -17.33 -18.03
N GLN A 350 -13.69 -17.72 -18.65
CA GLN A 350 -13.34 -17.44 -20.03
C GLN A 350 -14.15 -18.33 -20.98
#